data_4f28d7f34bafbac8c39224979da9014a
#
_entry.id   4f28d7f34bafbac8c39224979da9014a
#
_cell.length_a   1.000
_cell.length_b   1.000
_cell.length_c   1.000
_cell.angle_alpha   90.00
_cell.angle_beta   90.00
_cell.angle_gamma   90.00
#
_symmetry.space_group_name_H-M   'P 1'
#
loop_
_entity.id
_entity.type
_entity.pdbx_description
1 polymer ?
#
loop_
_entity_poly.entity_id
_entity_poly.type
_entity_poly.pdbx_seq_one_letter_code
_entity_poly.pdbx_strand_id
1 'polypeptide(L)'
;DAGNIYGRLTNPTQGVLEQRIAALEGGIAGLAVASGAAALTYAFENITRAGDHIVAAKTIYGGTYNLLAHTLPAYGVTTTFVDPSDLFNFERAIRENTKAIFIETLGNPNSNIIDMDAVAAIAHKYRIPLIVDNTFGTPYLIRPIEHGADIVVHSATKFIGGHGSSLGGVIVD
;
A
#
# COMPACT_ATOMS: atom_id res chain seq x y z
N ASP A 1 4.52 22.66 23.82
CA ASP A 1 5.02 21.97 22.64
C ASP A 1 6.05 22.80 21.92
N ALA A 2 7.16 22.17 21.54
CA ALA A 2 8.27 22.86 20.86
C ALA A 2 7.98 23.23 19.39
N GLY A 3 6.81 22.85 18.87
CA GLY A 3 6.41 23.09 17.48
C GLY A 3 7.30 22.37 16.46
N ASN A 4 7.31 22.86 15.21
CA ASN A 4 8.13 22.33 14.13
C ASN A 4 9.56 22.88 14.24
N ILE A 5 10.53 22.06 14.67
CA ILE A 5 11.91 22.49 14.92
C ILE A 5 12.83 22.10 13.77
N TYR A 6 12.63 20.93 13.17
CA TYR A 6 13.54 20.37 12.19
C TYR A 6 12.80 19.68 11.04
N GLY A 7 12.92 20.22 9.82
CA GLY A 7 12.10 19.84 8.68
C GLY A 7 12.13 18.36 8.25
N ARG A 8 13.16 17.60 8.65
CA ARG A 8 13.21 16.15 8.42
C ARG A 8 12.33 15.38 9.42
N LEU A 9 12.10 15.92 10.61
CA LEU A 9 11.30 15.30 11.67
C LEU A 9 9.87 15.82 11.66
N THR A 10 9.72 17.12 11.49
CA THR A 10 8.42 17.81 11.51
C THR A 10 8.43 18.96 10.51
N ASN A 11 7.54 18.91 9.52
CA ASN A 11 7.43 19.95 8.50
C ASN A 11 5.95 20.33 8.34
N PRO A 12 5.57 21.61 8.58
CA PRO A 12 4.17 22.00 8.53
C PRO A 12 3.56 21.87 7.13
N THR A 13 4.33 22.10 6.07
CA THR A 13 3.83 21.93 4.69
C THR A 13 3.56 20.47 4.38
N GLN A 14 4.46 19.57 4.77
CA GLN A 14 4.28 18.13 4.65
C GLN A 14 3.09 17.67 5.49
N GLY A 15 2.97 18.16 6.74
CA GLY A 15 1.87 17.83 7.64
C GLY A 15 0.49 18.22 7.09
N VAL A 16 0.39 19.30 6.34
CA VAL A 16 -0.87 19.69 5.65
C VAL A 16 -1.24 18.67 4.58
N LEU A 17 -0.27 18.19 3.80
CA LEU A 17 -0.50 17.14 2.81
C LEU A 17 -0.95 15.84 3.49
N GLU A 18 -0.23 15.41 4.53
CA GLU A 18 -0.50 14.17 5.27
C GLU A 18 -1.92 14.16 5.85
N GLN A 19 -2.31 15.22 6.56
CA GLN A 19 -3.64 15.36 7.13
C GLN A 19 -4.73 15.41 6.06
N ARG A 20 -4.48 16.09 4.95
CA ARG A 20 -5.45 16.20 3.85
C ARG A 20 -5.68 14.86 3.17
N ILE A 21 -4.63 14.12 2.85
CA ILE A 21 -4.78 12.81 2.19
C ILE A 21 -5.39 11.79 3.15
N ALA A 22 -5.00 11.78 4.43
CA ALA A 22 -5.66 10.93 5.44
C ALA A 22 -7.17 11.22 5.49
N ALA A 23 -7.57 12.48 5.57
CA ALA A 23 -8.99 12.85 5.58
C ALA A 23 -9.73 12.48 4.30
N LEU A 24 -9.08 12.58 3.13
CA LEU A 24 -9.68 12.21 1.85
C LEU A 24 -9.87 10.70 1.72
N GLU A 25 -8.94 9.89 2.21
CA GLU A 25 -9.03 8.43 2.22
C GLU A 25 -9.95 7.89 3.34
N GLY A 26 -10.25 8.71 4.35
CA GLY A 26 -10.99 8.29 5.54
C GLY A 26 -10.12 7.58 6.57
N GLY A 27 -8.79 7.77 6.50
CA GLY A 27 -7.82 7.21 7.44
C GLY A 27 -7.59 8.05 8.68
N ILE A 28 -6.80 7.51 9.60
CA ILE A 28 -6.46 8.15 10.88
C ILE A 28 -5.28 9.10 10.72
N ALA A 29 -4.25 8.67 9.99
CA ALA A 29 -3.03 9.44 9.78
C ALA A 29 -2.44 9.21 8.39
N GLY A 30 -1.59 10.11 7.95
CA GLY A 30 -0.83 10.00 6.71
C GLY A 30 0.64 10.27 6.92
N LEU A 31 1.48 9.64 6.12
CA LEU A 31 2.92 9.87 6.06
C LEU A 31 3.33 10.17 4.62
N ALA A 32 3.81 11.37 4.36
CA ALA A 32 4.36 11.75 3.07
C ALA A 32 5.84 11.34 2.96
N VAL A 33 6.20 10.78 1.83
CA VAL A 33 7.54 10.27 1.53
C VAL A 33 7.99 10.67 0.11
N ALA A 34 9.24 10.41 -0.21
CA ALA A 34 9.86 10.91 -1.44
C ALA A 34 9.29 10.31 -2.75
N SER A 35 8.65 9.16 -2.71
CA SER A 35 8.12 8.48 -3.90
C SER A 35 7.12 7.37 -3.52
N GLY A 36 6.35 6.91 -4.50
CA GLY A 36 5.50 5.73 -4.33
C GLY A 36 6.30 4.46 -4.00
N ALA A 37 7.49 4.31 -4.59
CA ALA A 37 8.38 3.20 -4.24
C ALA A 37 8.81 3.25 -2.77
N ALA A 38 9.13 4.44 -2.24
CA ALA A 38 9.43 4.63 -0.82
C ALA A 38 8.21 4.32 0.06
N ALA A 39 7.01 4.74 -0.36
CA ALA A 39 5.78 4.44 0.38
C ALA A 39 5.55 2.94 0.51
N LEU A 40 5.66 2.20 -0.59
CA LEU A 40 5.53 0.73 -0.59
C LEU A 40 6.61 0.06 0.26
N THR A 41 7.88 0.47 0.09
CA THR A 41 8.99 -0.09 0.86
C THR A 41 8.75 0.08 2.36
N TYR A 42 8.41 1.29 2.80
CA TYR A 42 8.18 1.57 4.22
C TYR A 42 6.93 0.87 4.77
N ALA A 43 5.85 0.78 3.97
CA ALA A 43 4.66 0.04 4.38
C ALA A 43 4.99 -1.44 4.65
N PHE A 44 5.76 -2.09 3.77
CA PHE A 44 6.15 -3.48 3.98
C PHE A 44 7.19 -3.65 5.11
N GLU A 45 8.25 -2.85 5.12
CA GLU A 45 9.31 -2.96 6.13
C GLU A 45 8.82 -2.66 7.55
N ASN A 46 7.80 -1.82 7.70
CA ASN A 46 7.23 -1.52 9.01
C ASN A 46 6.59 -2.74 9.68
N ILE A 47 6.00 -3.64 8.89
CA ILE A 47 5.21 -4.77 9.40
C ILE A 47 5.89 -6.13 9.20
N THR A 48 6.99 -6.20 8.46
CA THR A 48 7.71 -7.46 8.20
C THR A 48 9.10 -7.48 8.81
N ARG A 49 9.61 -8.70 9.03
CA ARG A 49 10.97 -9.01 9.46
C ARG A 49 11.50 -10.19 8.66
N ALA A 50 12.81 -10.45 8.74
CA ALA A 50 13.40 -11.64 8.14
C ALA A 50 12.67 -12.91 8.59
N GLY A 51 12.28 -13.75 7.65
CA GLY A 51 11.47 -14.95 7.86
C GLY A 51 9.97 -14.74 7.60
N ASP A 52 9.50 -13.51 7.42
CA ASP A 52 8.09 -13.21 7.15
C ASP A 52 7.71 -13.41 5.68
N HIS A 53 6.40 -13.44 5.45
CA HIS A 53 5.81 -13.70 4.15
C HIS A 53 4.71 -12.69 3.82
N ILE A 54 4.57 -12.36 2.53
CA ILE A 54 3.52 -11.50 1.96
C ILE A 54 2.76 -12.29 0.89
N VAL A 55 1.45 -12.11 0.81
CA VAL A 55 0.65 -12.56 -0.33
C VAL A 55 0.32 -11.34 -1.20
N ALA A 56 0.61 -11.38 -2.48
CA ALA A 56 0.34 -10.27 -3.39
C ALA A 56 -0.41 -10.72 -4.64
N ALA A 57 -1.28 -9.88 -5.18
CA ALA A 57 -1.82 -10.11 -6.51
C ALA A 57 -0.68 -10.08 -7.55
N LYS A 58 -0.77 -10.90 -8.59
CA LYS A 58 0.22 -10.90 -9.66
C LYS A 58 0.07 -9.71 -10.63
N THR A 59 -1.09 -9.05 -10.62
CA THR A 59 -1.42 -7.91 -11.50
C THR A 59 -1.12 -6.59 -10.79
N ILE A 60 0.16 -6.32 -10.55
CA ILE A 60 0.66 -5.15 -9.85
C ILE A 60 1.74 -4.45 -10.68
N TYR A 61 2.02 -3.21 -10.33
CA TYR A 61 3.07 -2.41 -10.96
C TYR A 61 4.44 -3.12 -10.91
N GLY A 62 5.16 -3.08 -12.05
CA GLY A 62 6.44 -3.79 -12.20
C GLY A 62 7.50 -3.39 -11.17
N GLY A 63 7.51 -2.14 -10.69
CA GLY A 63 8.41 -1.70 -9.62
C GLY A 63 8.08 -2.37 -8.28
N THR A 64 6.80 -2.52 -7.96
CA THR A 64 6.32 -3.24 -6.77
C THR A 64 6.62 -4.73 -6.89
N TYR A 65 6.41 -5.30 -8.08
CA TYR A 65 6.80 -6.68 -8.33
C TYR A 65 8.30 -6.89 -8.06
N ASN A 66 9.16 -6.02 -8.59
CA ASN A 66 10.60 -6.11 -8.36
C ASN A 66 10.98 -5.97 -6.88
N LEU A 67 10.32 -5.06 -6.15
CA LEU A 67 10.51 -4.93 -4.71
C LEU A 67 10.20 -6.24 -3.98
N LEU A 68 9.03 -6.82 -4.26
CA LEU A 68 8.54 -8.03 -3.61
C LEU A 68 9.26 -9.31 -4.07
N ALA A 69 9.62 -9.40 -5.34
CA ALA A 69 10.21 -10.63 -5.91
C ALA A 69 11.74 -10.70 -5.78
N HIS A 70 12.41 -9.55 -5.71
CA HIS A 70 13.88 -9.51 -5.78
C HIS A 70 14.54 -8.76 -4.63
N THR A 71 13.99 -7.60 -4.21
CA THR A 71 14.62 -6.78 -3.18
C THR A 71 14.35 -7.33 -1.78
N LEU A 72 13.09 -7.52 -1.40
CA LEU A 72 12.74 -7.99 -0.05
C LEU A 72 13.26 -9.40 0.26
N PRO A 73 13.36 -10.36 -0.69
CA PRO A 73 14.00 -11.65 -0.43
C PRO A 73 15.46 -11.55 0.03
N ALA A 74 16.21 -10.55 -0.43
CA ALA A 74 17.58 -10.31 0.06
C ALA A 74 17.62 -9.94 1.54
N TYR A 75 16.50 -9.46 2.10
CA TYR A 75 16.32 -9.16 3.52
C TYR A 75 15.51 -10.22 4.27
N GLY A 76 15.27 -11.37 3.62
CA GLY A 76 14.61 -12.54 4.24
C GLY A 76 13.08 -12.49 4.22
N VAL A 77 12.43 -11.56 3.53
CA VAL A 77 10.97 -11.51 3.37
C VAL A 77 10.59 -12.12 2.03
N THR A 78 9.71 -13.12 2.05
CA THR A 78 9.27 -13.84 0.85
C THR A 78 7.87 -13.41 0.41
N THR A 79 7.55 -13.58 -0.87
CA THR A 79 6.23 -13.24 -1.42
C THR A 79 5.67 -14.37 -2.26
N THR A 80 4.38 -14.67 -2.09
CA THR A 80 3.61 -15.51 -3.02
C THR A 80 2.69 -14.62 -3.85
N PHE A 81 2.90 -14.64 -5.18
CA PHE A 81 2.03 -13.94 -6.12
C PHE A 81 0.88 -14.85 -6.53
N VAL A 82 -0.34 -14.32 -6.48
CA VAL A 82 -1.55 -15.07 -6.79
C VAL A 82 -2.35 -14.46 -7.93
N ASP A 83 -3.09 -15.30 -8.62
CA ASP A 83 -4.06 -14.84 -9.61
C ASP A 83 -5.30 -14.29 -8.90
N PRO A 84 -5.61 -12.98 -9.04
CA PRO A 84 -6.73 -12.38 -8.36
C PRO A 84 -8.10 -12.71 -8.99
N SER A 85 -8.15 -13.42 -10.11
CA SER A 85 -9.39 -13.85 -10.74
C SER A 85 -10.16 -14.90 -9.91
N ASP A 86 -9.46 -15.63 -9.05
CA ASP A 86 -10.03 -16.52 -8.05
C ASP A 86 -9.57 -16.07 -6.65
N LEU A 87 -10.48 -15.52 -5.87
CA LEU A 87 -10.21 -14.99 -4.54
C LEU A 87 -9.70 -16.04 -3.55
N PHE A 88 -10.05 -17.33 -3.74
CA PHE A 88 -9.50 -18.41 -2.93
C PHE A 88 -7.99 -18.58 -3.08
N ASN A 89 -7.39 -18.04 -4.14
CA ASN A 89 -5.94 -18.06 -4.29
C ASN A 89 -5.24 -17.25 -3.20
N PHE A 90 -5.84 -16.13 -2.76
CA PHE A 90 -5.30 -15.37 -1.62
C PHE A 90 -5.31 -16.21 -0.36
N GLU A 91 -6.44 -16.82 -0.04
CA GLU A 91 -6.58 -17.65 1.16
C GLU A 91 -5.62 -18.85 1.17
N ARG A 92 -5.53 -19.57 0.04
CA ARG A 92 -4.64 -20.72 -0.11
C ARG A 92 -3.15 -20.39 0.02
N ALA A 93 -2.77 -19.14 -0.29
CA ALA A 93 -1.39 -18.68 -0.21
C ALA A 93 -0.97 -18.22 1.19
N ILE A 94 -1.92 -18.00 2.11
CA ILE A 94 -1.63 -17.58 3.48
C ILE A 94 -0.89 -18.70 4.23
N ARG A 95 0.16 -18.30 4.95
CA ARG A 95 1.00 -19.16 5.80
C ARG A 95 1.01 -18.62 7.22
N GLU A 96 1.50 -19.39 8.17
CA GLU A 96 1.64 -18.96 9.57
C GLU A 96 2.46 -17.67 9.73
N ASN A 97 3.47 -17.49 8.88
CA ASN A 97 4.35 -16.32 8.86
C ASN A 97 3.88 -15.20 7.90
N THR A 98 2.68 -15.28 7.33
CA THR A 98 2.14 -14.21 6.46
C THR A 98 1.79 -12.98 7.31
N LYS A 99 2.24 -11.80 6.87
CA LYS A 99 2.05 -10.53 7.57
C LYS A 99 1.13 -9.55 6.86
N ALA A 100 0.88 -9.73 5.57
CA ALA A 100 -0.02 -8.87 4.80
C ALA A 100 -0.53 -9.55 3.54
N ILE A 101 -1.67 -9.06 3.05
CA ILE A 101 -2.09 -9.19 1.65
C ILE A 101 -1.90 -7.84 0.96
N PHE A 102 -1.41 -7.84 -0.27
CA PHE A 102 -1.22 -6.64 -1.09
C PHE A 102 -1.95 -6.73 -2.43
N ILE A 103 -2.69 -5.69 -2.78
CA ILE A 103 -3.37 -5.51 -4.07
C ILE A 103 -3.26 -4.07 -4.56
N GLU A 104 -3.59 -3.84 -5.81
CA GLU A 104 -3.84 -2.51 -6.39
C GLU A 104 -5.34 -2.35 -6.68
N THR A 105 -5.89 -1.15 -6.54
CA THR A 105 -7.30 -0.84 -6.88
C THR A 105 -7.60 -1.13 -8.33
N LEU A 106 -6.66 -0.85 -9.21
CA LEU A 106 -6.67 -1.18 -10.62
C LEU A 106 -5.37 -1.90 -10.97
N GLY A 107 -5.48 -3.15 -11.35
CA GLY A 107 -4.32 -3.99 -11.70
C GLY A 107 -3.50 -3.42 -12.85
N ASN A 108 -2.18 -3.54 -12.77
CA ASN A 108 -1.27 -3.03 -13.76
C ASN A 108 -0.56 -4.19 -14.49
N PRO A 109 -0.61 -4.28 -15.84
CA PRO A 109 -1.20 -3.30 -16.78
C PRO A 109 -2.66 -3.58 -17.17
N ASN A 110 -3.29 -4.64 -16.68
CA ASN A 110 -4.52 -5.19 -17.23
C ASN A 110 -5.79 -4.43 -16.81
N SER A 111 -5.68 -3.44 -15.91
CA SER A 111 -6.83 -2.68 -15.36
C SER A 111 -7.94 -3.55 -14.77
N ASN A 112 -7.61 -4.77 -14.33
CA ASN A 112 -8.55 -5.64 -13.64
C ASN A 112 -8.91 -5.08 -12.27
N ILE A 113 -10.17 -5.21 -11.91
CA ILE A 113 -10.69 -4.82 -10.60
C ILE A 113 -10.81 -6.09 -9.75
N ILE A 114 -10.36 -5.99 -8.50
CA ILE A 114 -10.43 -7.06 -7.51
C ILE A 114 -11.54 -6.70 -6.52
N ASP A 115 -12.35 -7.67 -6.11
CA ASP A 115 -13.32 -7.49 -5.03
C ASP A 115 -12.56 -7.27 -3.71
N MET A 116 -12.41 -5.99 -3.37
CA MET A 116 -11.60 -5.55 -2.22
C MET A 116 -12.26 -5.97 -0.90
N ASP A 117 -13.58 -5.87 -0.79
CA ASP A 117 -14.32 -6.27 0.42
C ASP A 117 -14.09 -7.75 0.72
N ALA A 118 -14.11 -8.58 -0.30
CA ALA A 118 -13.88 -10.02 -0.16
C ALA A 118 -12.41 -10.32 0.21
N VAL A 119 -11.43 -9.63 -0.37
CA VAL A 119 -10.01 -9.80 -0.01
C VAL A 119 -9.75 -9.29 1.41
N ALA A 120 -10.35 -8.17 1.81
CA ALA A 120 -10.28 -7.66 3.18
C ALA A 120 -10.85 -8.67 4.19
N ALA A 121 -12.00 -9.27 3.88
CA ALA A 121 -12.60 -10.31 4.72
C ALA A 121 -11.65 -11.53 4.90
N ILE A 122 -10.94 -11.93 3.84
CA ILE A 122 -9.93 -12.98 3.91
C ILE A 122 -8.77 -12.54 4.82
N ALA A 123 -8.19 -11.35 4.61
CA ALA A 123 -7.09 -10.84 5.41
C ALA A 123 -7.45 -10.78 6.90
N HIS A 124 -8.60 -10.21 7.23
CA HIS A 124 -9.06 -10.04 8.61
C HIS A 124 -9.41 -11.37 9.30
N LYS A 125 -9.91 -12.36 8.54
CA LYS A 125 -10.10 -13.73 9.07
C LYS A 125 -8.80 -14.30 9.63
N TYR A 126 -7.68 -14.00 9.01
CA TYR A 126 -6.34 -14.42 9.43
C TYR A 126 -5.62 -13.40 10.30
N ARG A 127 -6.26 -12.27 10.65
CA ARG A 127 -5.73 -11.17 11.47
C ARG A 127 -4.46 -10.55 10.87
N ILE A 128 -4.42 -10.43 9.57
CA ILE A 128 -3.35 -9.74 8.83
C ILE A 128 -3.94 -8.55 8.09
N PRO A 129 -3.19 -7.45 7.92
CA PRO A 129 -3.67 -6.27 7.22
C PRO A 129 -3.77 -6.50 5.71
N LEU A 130 -4.74 -5.81 5.11
CA LEU A 130 -4.81 -5.58 3.67
C LEU A 130 -4.15 -4.24 3.34
N ILE A 131 -3.10 -4.28 2.50
CA ILE A 131 -2.43 -3.10 1.94
C ILE A 131 -2.92 -2.90 0.52
N VAL A 132 -3.38 -1.69 0.20
CA VAL A 132 -3.90 -1.35 -1.13
C VAL A 132 -3.14 -0.19 -1.73
N ASP A 133 -2.59 -0.36 -2.92
CA ASP A 133 -2.08 0.76 -3.71
C ASP A 133 -3.25 1.42 -4.46
N ASN A 134 -3.62 2.63 -4.04
CA ASN A 134 -4.73 3.41 -4.60
C ASN A 134 -4.24 4.50 -5.56
N THR A 135 -3.07 4.35 -6.15
CA THR A 135 -2.47 5.36 -7.03
C THR A 135 -3.39 5.73 -8.19
N PHE A 136 -4.01 4.74 -8.85
CA PHE A 136 -4.90 4.98 -9.99
C PHE A 136 -6.34 5.30 -9.59
N GLY A 137 -6.84 4.73 -8.50
CA GLY A 137 -8.18 5.03 -8.00
C GLY A 137 -8.27 6.44 -7.46
N THR A 138 -7.32 6.85 -6.68
CA THR A 138 -7.32 8.06 -5.84
C THR A 138 -8.51 8.10 -4.87
N PRO A 139 -8.49 8.90 -3.81
CA PRO A 139 -9.64 9.00 -2.91
C PRO A 139 -10.88 9.64 -3.56
N TYR A 140 -10.75 10.12 -4.80
CA TYR A 140 -11.88 10.65 -5.56
C TYR A 140 -12.77 9.55 -6.14
N LEU A 141 -12.19 8.48 -6.69
CA LEU A 141 -12.95 7.38 -7.30
C LEU A 141 -13.29 6.28 -6.30
N ILE A 142 -12.37 5.98 -5.38
CA ILE A 142 -12.54 4.92 -4.39
C ILE A 142 -11.68 5.20 -3.15
N ARG A 143 -12.21 4.85 -1.98
CA ARG A 143 -11.50 4.91 -0.70
C ARG A 143 -11.34 3.51 -0.16
N PRO A 144 -10.17 2.88 -0.33
CA PRO A 144 -9.95 1.50 0.08
C PRO A 144 -10.24 1.23 1.56
N ILE A 145 -10.05 2.20 2.44
CA ILE A 145 -10.38 2.08 3.87
C ILE A 145 -11.86 1.79 4.08
N GLU A 146 -12.75 2.40 3.30
CA GLU A 146 -14.20 2.13 3.36
C GLU A 146 -14.54 0.70 2.88
N HIS A 147 -13.59 0.02 2.20
CA HIS A 147 -13.67 -1.35 1.71
C HIS A 147 -12.80 -2.33 2.50
N GLY A 148 -12.39 -1.95 3.71
CA GLY A 148 -11.64 -2.82 4.61
C GLY A 148 -10.13 -2.87 4.41
N ALA A 149 -9.54 -1.96 3.61
CA ALA A 149 -8.10 -1.80 3.61
C ALA A 149 -7.62 -1.22 4.95
N ASP A 150 -6.52 -1.74 5.46
CA ASP A 150 -5.91 -1.26 6.70
C ASP A 150 -4.81 -0.22 6.42
N ILE A 151 -4.14 -0.36 5.28
CA ILE A 151 -3.09 0.55 4.84
C ILE A 151 -3.30 0.88 3.36
N VAL A 152 -3.31 2.16 3.05
CA VAL A 152 -3.41 2.65 1.66
C VAL A 152 -2.10 3.34 1.28
N VAL A 153 -1.58 3.02 0.11
CA VAL A 153 -0.37 3.67 -0.42
C VAL A 153 -0.66 4.37 -1.74
N HIS A 154 0.06 5.44 -1.98
CA HIS A 154 -0.03 6.21 -3.22
C HIS A 154 1.35 6.56 -3.77
N SER A 155 1.52 6.42 -5.07
CA SER A 155 2.47 7.24 -5.80
C SER A 155 1.82 8.61 -6.04
N ALA A 156 2.10 9.57 -5.17
CA ALA A 156 1.60 10.94 -5.33
C ALA A 156 2.15 11.63 -6.59
N THR A 157 3.18 11.05 -7.19
CA THR A 157 3.74 11.39 -8.50
C THR A 157 2.69 11.41 -9.62
N LYS A 158 1.64 10.59 -9.50
CA LYS A 158 0.63 10.36 -10.55
C LYS A 158 -0.54 11.34 -10.39
N PHE A 159 -1.75 10.83 -10.15
CA PHE A 159 -2.96 11.64 -10.16
C PHE A 159 -3.09 12.62 -8.98
N ILE A 160 -2.49 12.33 -7.82
CA ILE A 160 -2.46 13.29 -6.70
C ILE A 160 -1.67 14.54 -7.09
N GLY A 161 -0.47 14.38 -7.65
CA GLY A 161 0.31 15.48 -8.19
C GLY A 161 -0.31 16.11 -9.44
N GLY A 162 -0.84 15.28 -10.34
CA GLY A 162 -1.70 15.64 -11.46
C GLY A 162 -1.06 16.37 -12.62
N HIS A 163 0.23 16.75 -12.53
CA HIS A 163 0.88 17.63 -13.51
C HIS A 163 2.17 17.06 -14.11
N GLY A 164 2.60 15.87 -13.68
CA GLY A 164 3.86 15.27 -14.15
C GLY A 164 5.13 16.06 -13.77
N SER A 165 5.03 16.97 -12.79
CA SER A 165 6.09 17.92 -12.44
C SER A 165 6.83 17.58 -11.14
N SER A 166 6.34 16.61 -10.36
CA SER A 166 6.92 16.26 -9.06
C SER A 166 6.82 14.77 -8.76
N LEU A 167 7.71 14.29 -7.88
CA LEU A 167 7.67 12.96 -7.30
C LEU A 167 7.15 13.03 -5.87
N GLY A 168 6.43 12.01 -5.45
CA GLY A 168 5.99 11.88 -4.08
C GLY A 168 5.33 10.53 -3.82
N GLY A 169 5.23 10.19 -2.55
CA GLY A 169 4.48 9.04 -2.07
C GLY A 169 3.72 9.40 -0.81
N VAL A 170 2.65 8.67 -0.52
CA VAL A 170 1.91 8.80 0.74
C VAL A 170 1.49 7.43 1.21
N ILE A 171 1.55 7.23 2.53
CA ILE A 171 0.97 6.08 3.23
C ILE A 171 -0.14 6.63 4.11
N VAL A 172 -1.27 5.94 4.17
CA VAL A 172 -2.42 6.27 5.04
C VAL A 172 -2.85 5.01 5.77
N ASP A 173 -3.20 5.14 7.06
CA ASP A 173 -3.73 4.08 7.92
C ASP A 173 -5.01 4.52 8.65
#